data_245ff156d5137b3738c50a61c2629815
#
_entry.id   245ff156d5137b3738c50a61c2629815
#
_cell.length_a   1.000
_cell.length_b   1.000
_cell.length_c   1.000
_cell.angle_alpha   90.00
_cell.angle_beta   90.00
_cell.angle_gamma   90.00
#
_symmetry.space_group_name_H-M   'P 1'
#
loop_
_entity.id
_entity.type
_entity.pdbx_description
1 polymer ?
#
loop_
_entity_poly.entity_id
_entity_poly.type
_entity_poly.pdbx_seq_one_letter_code
_entity_poly.pdbx_strand_id
1 'polypeptide(L)'
;MNHDRTAGTLCRLPVQKRSAERFERLLDACAEVLEEVGCAALTTKEVARRADVPIGTFCQFFSDKEGLIGELAVRNLENFMARVTSRIEREEPEGIPGIVEVAVDEFVVMRRTIAGFGVVDFGAVGQGHILEPTRDNNTAVAGRLRSLTASLTGGQDDAELDIAVRVALECADSVLKLAFADDPNGDPRLIAECERVLNGYLKDRLR
;
A
#
# COMPACT_ATOMS: atom_id res chain seq x y z
N MET A 1 23.06 29.35 -2.51
CA MET A 1 22.51 28.54 -3.59
C MET A 1 22.08 27.22 -2.98
N ASN A 2 20.82 27.15 -2.56
CA ASN A 2 20.22 25.98 -1.93
C ASN A 2 19.88 24.96 -3.02
N HIS A 3 20.53 23.81 -3.00
CA HIS A 3 20.04 22.61 -3.69
C HIS A 3 19.07 21.92 -2.74
N ASP A 4 17.82 22.26 -2.90
CA ASP A 4 16.70 21.50 -2.37
C ASP A 4 16.68 20.16 -3.12
N ARG A 5 17.19 19.10 -2.46
CA ARG A 5 17.09 17.73 -2.94
C ARG A 5 15.72 17.21 -2.54
N THR A 6 14.74 17.46 -3.37
CA THR A 6 13.45 16.77 -3.29
C THR A 6 13.66 15.26 -3.41
N ALA A 7 13.12 14.54 -2.44
CA ALA A 7 13.09 13.08 -2.36
C ALA A 7 12.57 12.44 -3.67
N GLY A 8 13.05 11.24 -3.95
CA GLY A 8 12.93 10.45 -5.16
C GLY A 8 11.72 10.68 -6.03
N THR A 9 11.95 11.04 -7.29
CA THR A 9 10.89 11.39 -8.22
C THR A 9 10.81 10.35 -9.34
N LEU A 10 9.59 9.96 -9.67
CA LEU A 10 9.29 9.30 -10.94
C LEU A 10 9.63 10.27 -12.08
N CYS A 11 10.63 9.93 -12.89
CA CYS A 11 11.09 10.80 -13.97
C CYS A 11 10.14 10.80 -15.17
N ARG A 12 9.50 9.65 -15.47
CA ARG A 12 8.61 9.50 -16.62
C ARG A 12 7.73 8.25 -16.53
N LEU A 13 6.42 8.40 -16.75
CA LEU A 13 5.52 7.27 -16.98
C LEU A 13 5.72 6.68 -18.39
N PRO A 14 5.63 5.35 -18.55
CA PRO A 14 5.77 4.68 -19.83
C PRO A 14 4.58 5.00 -20.75
N VAL A 15 4.85 5.41 -21.98
CA VAL A 15 3.82 5.75 -22.99
C VAL A 15 3.60 4.63 -24.00
N GLN A 16 4.59 3.73 -24.17
CA GLN A 16 4.56 2.65 -25.15
C GLN A 16 4.55 1.28 -24.45
N LYS A 17 3.90 0.27 -25.05
CA LYS A 17 3.77 -1.08 -24.50
C LYS A 17 5.11 -1.67 -24.02
N ARG A 18 6.17 -1.62 -24.84
CA ARG A 18 7.50 -2.13 -24.44
C ARG A 18 8.13 -1.37 -23.28
N SER A 19 7.80 -0.09 -23.15
CA SER A 19 8.25 0.75 -22.04
C SER A 19 7.51 0.37 -20.74
N ALA A 20 6.19 0.13 -20.83
CA ALA A 20 5.38 -0.36 -19.72
C ALA A 20 5.86 -1.73 -19.22
N GLU A 21 6.14 -2.67 -20.13
CA GLU A 21 6.66 -4.00 -19.77
C GLU A 21 8.00 -3.93 -19.00
N ARG A 22 8.90 -3.01 -19.37
CA ARG A 22 10.16 -2.80 -18.64
C ARG A 22 9.95 -2.14 -17.28
N PHE A 23 9.02 -1.20 -17.20
CA PHE A 23 8.64 -0.55 -15.96
C PHE A 23 8.10 -1.57 -14.95
N GLU A 24 7.14 -2.42 -15.37
CA GLU A 24 6.60 -3.49 -14.53
C GLU A 24 7.68 -4.47 -14.07
N ARG A 25 8.58 -4.91 -14.96
CA ARG A 25 9.69 -5.78 -14.58
C ARG A 25 10.63 -5.15 -13.53
N LEU A 26 10.81 -3.83 -13.58
CA LEU A 26 11.58 -3.12 -12.55
C LEU A 26 10.86 -3.11 -11.21
N LEU A 27 9.53 -2.94 -11.20
CA LEU A 27 8.74 -3.01 -9.98
C LEU A 27 8.71 -4.44 -9.40
N ASP A 28 8.58 -5.46 -10.24
CA ASP A 28 8.62 -6.86 -9.80
C ASP A 28 9.97 -7.22 -9.20
N ALA A 29 11.06 -6.88 -9.90
CA ALA A 29 12.41 -7.10 -9.39
C ALA A 29 12.69 -6.30 -8.10
N CYS A 30 12.12 -5.10 -7.96
CA CYS A 30 12.20 -4.32 -6.73
C CYS A 30 11.52 -5.05 -5.57
N ALA A 31 10.31 -5.58 -5.79
CA ALA A 31 9.57 -6.33 -4.79
C ALA A 31 10.34 -7.56 -4.31
N GLU A 32 10.91 -8.35 -5.23
CA GLU A 32 11.73 -9.52 -4.90
C GLU A 32 12.99 -9.16 -4.12
N VAL A 33 13.73 -8.14 -4.57
CA VAL A 33 14.96 -7.69 -3.87
C VAL A 33 14.64 -7.16 -2.48
N LEU A 34 13.53 -6.42 -2.33
CA LEU A 34 13.08 -5.95 -1.02
C LEU A 34 12.76 -7.08 -0.05
N GLU A 35 12.11 -8.14 -0.54
CA GLU A 35 11.81 -9.34 0.25
C GLU A 35 13.09 -10.02 0.75
N GLU A 36 14.10 -10.12 -0.11
CA GLU A 36 15.35 -10.83 0.19
C GLU A 36 16.28 -10.05 1.13
N VAL A 37 16.45 -8.74 0.89
CA VAL A 37 17.52 -7.96 1.55
C VAL A 37 17.04 -6.71 2.28
N GLY A 38 15.77 -6.37 2.17
CA GLY A 38 15.18 -5.16 2.76
C GLY A 38 15.60 -3.85 2.07
N CYS A 39 14.99 -2.74 2.50
CA CYS A 39 15.21 -1.41 1.90
C CYS A 39 16.66 -0.90 2.01
N ALA A 40 17.33 -1.21 3.13
CA ALA A 40 18.67 -0.69 3.39
C ALA A 40 19.71 -1.23 2.39
N ALA A 41 19.64 -2.52 2.05
CA ALA A 41 20.57 -3.18 1.16
C ALA A 41 20.16 -3.15 -0.32
N LEU A 42 18.93 -2.72 -0.65
CA LEU A 42 18.48 -2.58 -2.02
C LEU A 42 19.34 -1.56 -2.79
N THR A 43 19.77 -1.95 -4.00
CA THR A 43 20.49 -1.07 -4.93
C THR A 43 19.80 -1.05 -6.30
N THR A 44 19.80 0.11 -6.95
CA THR A 44 19.26 0.26 -8.31
C THR A 44 19.94 -0.63 -9.35
N LYS A 45 21.24 -0.91 -9.16
CA LYS A 45 22.00 -1.81 -10.02
C LYS A 45 21.52 -3.26 -9.93
N GLU A 46 21.26 -3.74 -8.71
CA GLU A 46 20.75 -5.11 -8.51
C GLU A 46 19.33 -5.26 -9.06
N VAL A 47 18.46 -4.28 -8.83
CA VAL A 47 17.10 -4.29 -9.40
C VAL A 47 17.15 -4.29 -10.93
N ALA A 48 17.96 -3.42 -11.56
CA ALA A 48 18.09 -3.38 -13.02
C ALA A 48 18.63 -4.70 -13.60
N ARG A 49 19.62 -5.30 -12.92
CA ARG A 49 20.18 -6.62 -13.28
C ARG A 49 19.11 -7.72 -13.20
N ARG A 50 18.35 -7.79 -12.12
CA ARG A 50 17.30 -8.78 -11.90
C ARG A 50 16.14 -8.63 -12.89
N ALA A 51 15.74 -7.39 -13.16
CA ALA A 51 14.73 -7.07 -14.15
C ALA A 51 15.14 -7.35 -15.61
N ASP A 52 16.41 -7.66 -15.86
CA ASP A 52 17.01 -7.71 -17.21
C ASP A 52 16.71 -6.42 -18.00
N VAL A 53 16.96 -5.28 -17.34
CA VAL A 53 16.78 -3.94 -17.90
C VAL A 53 18.10 -3.17 -17.79
N PRO A 54 18.59 -2.55 -18.88
CA PRO A 54 19.78 -1.72 -18.80
C PRO A 54 19.64 -0.60 -17.77
N ILE A 55 20.71 -0.35 -16.98
CA ILE A 55 20.68 0.71 -15.94
C ILE A 55 20.34 2.10 -16.52
N GLY A 56 20.73 2.39 -17.75
CA GLY A 56 20.33 3.63 -18.43
C GLY A 56 18.82 3.72 -18.68
N THR A 57 18.15 2.58 -18.84
CA THR A 57 16.69 2.54 -18.94
C THR A 57 16.02 2.72 -17.58
N PHE A 58 16.60 2.16 -16.50
CA PHE A 58 16.17 2.46 -15.14
C PHE A 58 16.15 3.97 -14.89
N CYS A 59 17.26 4.65 -15.19
CA CYS A 59 17.39 6.10 -15.00
C CYS A 59 16.43 6.95 -15.86
N GLN A 60 15.77 6.37 -16.86
CA GLN A 60 14.72 7.05 -17.62
C GLN A 60 13.39 7.08 -16.84
N PHE A 61 13.15 6.11 -15.98
CA PHE A 61 11.92 6.00 -15.18
C PHE A 61 12.09 6.59 -13.78
N PHE A 62 13.19 6.29 -13.12
CA PHE A 62 13.42 6.61 -11.71
C PHE A 62 14.73 7.37 -11.51
N SER A 63 14.71 8.41 -10.68
CA SER A 63 15.93 9.14 -10.28
C SER A 63 16.82 8.33 -9.34
N ASP A 64 16.19 7.53 -8.48
CA ASP A 64 16.83 6.78 -7.40
C ASP A 64 15.97 5.58 -6.96
N LYS A 65 16.42 4.87 -5.93
CA LYS A 65 15.69 3.72 -5.38
C LYS A 65 14.42 4.15 -4.64
N GLU A 66 14.41 5.32 -4.08
CA GLU A 66 13.29 5.89 -3.34
C GLU A 66 12.08 6.12 -4.27
N GLY A 67 12.32 6.67 -5.47
CA GLY A 67 11.29 6.82 -6.50
C GLY A 67 10.72 5.48 -6.97
N LEU A 68 11.59 4.46 -7.14
CA LEU A 68 11.14 3.11 -7.50
C LEU A 68 10.29 2.46 -6.39
N ILE A 69 10.70 2.57 -5.13
CA ILE A 69 9.97 2.04 -3.99
C ILE A 69 8.62 2.78 -3.82
N GLY A 70 8.60 4.09 -4.05
CA GLY A 70 7.37 4.88 -4.04
C GLY A 70 6.35 4.38 -5.07
N GLU A 71 6.78 4.10 -6.30
CA GLU A 71 5.92 3.53 -7.33
C GLU A 71 5.44 2.12 -7.01
N LEU A 72 6.28 1.30 -6.35
CA LEU A 72 5.86 0.00 -5.85
C LEU A 72 4.76 0.13 -4.78
N ALA A 73 4.87 1.11 -3.88
CA ALA A 73 3.82 1.40 -2.88
C ALA A 73 2.51 1.84 -3.55
N VAL A 74 2.58 2.69 -4.58
CA VAL A 74 1.40 3.10 -5.37
C VAL A 74 0.76 1.88 -6.04
N ARG A 75 1.55 1.02 -6.69
CA ARG A 75 1.05 -0.22 -7.31
C ARG A 75 0.39 -1.15 -6.27
N ASN A 76 1.00 -1.30 -5.10
CA ASN A 76 0.44 -2.10 -4.01
C ASN A 76 -0.91 -1.57 -3.55
N LEU A 77 -1.03 -0.26 -3.40
CA LEU A 77 -2.30 0.39 -3.04
C LEU A 77 -3.37 0.19 -4.12
N GLU A 78 -3.03 0.37 -5.39
CA GLU A 78 -3.97 0.17 -6.50
C GLU A 78 -4.46 -1.27 -6.57
N ASN A 79 -3.56 -2.24 -6.40
CA ASN A 79 -3.90 -3.65 -6.34
C ASN A 79 -4.82 -3.96 -5.16
N PHE A 80 -4.52 -3.44 -3.97
CA PHE A 80 -5.37 -3.61 -2.79
C PHE A 80 -6.77 -3.07 -3.02
N MET A 81 -6.89 -1.83 -3.48
CA MET A 81 -8.18 -1.21 -3.73
C MET A 81 -8.99 -1.95 -4.81
N ALA A 82 -8.34 -2.40 -5.88
CA ALA A 82 -8.99 -3.19 -6.92
C ALA A 82 -9.53 -4.53 -6.38
N ARG A 83 -8.76 -5.21 -5.54
CA ARG A 83 -9.15 -6.49 -4.91
C ARG A 83 -10.32 -6.30 -3.94
N VAL A 84 -10.21 -5.32 -3.04
CA VAL A 84 -11.28 -4.99 -2.08
C VAL A 84 -12.57 -4.63 -2.82
N THR A 85 -12.50 -3.73 -3.80
CA THR A 85 -13.68 -3.32 -4.58
C THR A 85 -14.31 -4.50 -5.31
N SER A 86 -13.51 -5.30 -6.03
CA SER A 86 -14.02 -6.47 -6.76
C SER A 86 -14.64 -7.52 -5.84
N ARG A 87 -14.08 -7.70 -4.62
CA ARG A 87 -14.63 -8.64 -3.66
C ARG A 87 -15.94 -8.14 -3.07
N ILE A 88 -16.03 -6.85 -2.75
CA ILE A 88 -17.26 -6.22 -2.28
C ILE A 88 -18.38 -6.32 -3.33
N GLU A 89 -18.08 -6.05 -4.60
CA GLU A 89 -19.05 -6.16 -5.71
C GLU A 89 -19.55 -7.59 -5.91
N ARG A 90 -18.72 -8.60 -5.66
CA ARG A 90 -19.07 -10.01 -5.81
C ARG A 90 -19.82 -10.59 -4.63
N GLU A 91 -19.43 -10.22 -3.41
CA GLU A 91 -19.91 -10.84 -2.17
C GLU A 91 -21.03 -10.03 -1.51
N GLU A 92 -21.20 -8.77 -1.89
CA GLU A 92 -22.23 -7.85 -1.37
C GLU A 92 -22.27 -7.87 0.19
N PRO A 93 -21.14 -7.63 0.89
CA PRO A 93 -21.05 -7.78 2.33
C PRO A 93 -22.01 -6.81 3.05
N GLU A 94 -22.63 -7.30 4.14
CA GLU A 94 -23.61 -6.50 4.90
C GLU A 94 -22.90 -5.47 5.79
N GLY A 95 -23.12 -4.20 5.49
CA GLY A 95 -22.74 -3.06 6.33
C GLY A 95 -21.23 -2.95 6.59
N ILE A 96 -20.88 -2.15 7.59
CA ILE A 96 -19.49 -1.88 7.96
C ILE A 96 -18.71 -3.14 8.36
N PRO A 97 -19.27 -4.08 9.16
CA PRO A 97 -18.50 -5.28 9.55
C PRO A 97 -18.05 -6.12 8.37
N GLY A 98 -18.89 -6.32 7.37
CA GLY A 98 -18.51 -7.08 6.19
C GLY A 98 -17.47 -6.35 5.34
N ILE A 99 -17.51 -5.02 5.25
CA ILE A 99 -16.49 -4.22 4.56
C ILE A 99 -15.14 -4.33 5.28
N VAL A 100 -15.13 -4.28 6.61
CA VAL A 100 -13.92 -4.44 7.44
C VAL A 100 -13.31 -5.81 7.23
N GLU A 101 -14.12 -6.88 7.30
CA GLU A 101 -13.68 -8.26 7.06
C GLU A 101 -13.00 -8.39 5.69
N VAL A 102 -13.67 -7.93 4.63
CA VAL A 102 -13.10 -7.96 3.26
C VAL A 102 -11.76 -7.21 3.20
N ALA A 103 -11.68 -6.03 3.79
CA ALA A 103 -10.46 -5.22 3.72
C ALA A 103 -9.29 -5.86 4.50
N VAL A 104 -9.54 -6.39 5.70
CA VAL A 104 -8.52 -7.07 6.51
C VAL A 104 -8.06 -8.36 5.83
N ASP A 105 -8.98 -9.17 5.35
CA ASP A 105 -8.67 -10.40 4.62
C ASP A 105 -7.80 -10.16 3.39
N GLU A 106 -8.15 -9.17 2.56
CA GLU A 106 -7.38 -8.85 1.36
C GLU A 106 -5.98 -8.34 1.70
N PHE A 107 -5.83 -7.55 2.77
CA PHE A 107 -4.51 -7.16 3.27
C PHE A 107 -3.69 -8.38 3.69
N VAL A 108 -4.28 -9.29 4.48
CA VAL A 108 -3.62 -10.52 4.94
C VAL A 108 -3.21 -11.41 3.76
N VAL A 109 -4.08 -11.55 2.76
CA VAL A 109 -3.76 -12.31 1.53
C VAL A 109 -2.58 -11.68 0.80
N MET A 110 -2.60 -10.36 0.59
CA MET A 110 -1.50 -9.65 -0.09
C MET A 110 -0.19 -9.77 0.70
N ARG A 111 -0.26 -9.64 2.02
CA ARG A 111 0.91 -9.78 2.91
C ARG A 111 1.58 -11.15 2.82
N ARG A 112 0.80 -12.19 2.59
CA ARG A 112 1.26 -13.58 2.46
C ARG A 112 1.72 -13.96 1.06
N THR A 113 1.22 -13.29 0.02
CA THR A 113 1.35 -13.77 -1.37
C THR A 113 2.07 -12.83 -2.30
N ILE A 114 2.21 -11.56 -1.95
CA ILE A 114 2.87 -10.56 -2.81
C ILE A 114 4.25 -10.26 -2.26
N ALA A 115 5.28 -10.57 -3.06
CA ALA A 115 6.65 -10.29 -2.72
C ALA A 115 6.87 -8.81 -2.38
N GLY A 116 7.68 -8.53 -1.35
CA GLY A 116 8.00 -7.18 -0.92
C GLY A 116 6.87 -6.40 -0.25
N PHE A 117 5.62 -6.88 -0.30
CA PHE A 117 4.48 -6.20 0.33
C PHE A 117 4.68 -6.03 1.84
N GLY A 118 5.38 -6.97 2.47
CA GLY A 118 5.71 -6.86 3.88
C GLY A 118 6.76 -5.83 4.25
N VAL A 119 7.50 -5.35 3.27
CA VAL A 119 8.55 -4.33 3.45
C VAL A 119 8.04 -2.97 2.99
N VAL A 120 7.20 -2.97 1.95
CA VAL A 120 6.57 -1.78 1.37
C VAL A 120 5.09 -2.07 1.22
N ASP A 121 4.36 -1.90 2.31
CA ASP A 121 2.90 -1.85 2.29
C ASP A 121 2.42 -0.50 1.70
N PHE A 122 1.37 0.08 2.23
CA PHE A 122 0.84 1.34 1.67
C PHE A 122 1.57 2.59 2.15
N GLY A 123 2.55 2.53 3.07
CA GLY A 123 2.95 3.78 3.66
C GLY A 123 4.26 3.90 4.37
N ALA A 124 4.85 2.89 4.83
CA ALA A 124 6.03 3.06 5.63
C ALA A 124 7.23 2.29 5.07
N VAL A 125 7.92 2.89 4.14
CA VAL A 125 9.35 2.56 4.02
C VAL A 125 10.04 3.26 5.18
N GLY A 126 10.53 2.47 6.12
CA GLY A 126 11.07 2.95 7.37
C GLY A 126 11.98 4.16 7.25
N GLN A 127 11.72 5.16 8.07
CA GLN A 127 12.56 6.32 8.39
C GLN A 127 12.93 7.27 7.25
N GLY A 128 12.06 7.49 6.29
CA GLY A 128 12.21 8.57 5.32
C GLY A 128 10.96 8.62 4.48
N HIS A 129 10.23 9.70 4.54
CA HIS A 129 9.06 9.95 3.71
C HIS A 129 9.45 9.81 2.24
N ILE A 130 9.10 8.68 1.61
CA ILE A 130 9.45 8.39 0.21
C ILE A 130 8.49 9.10 -0.75
N LEU A 131 7.27 9.35 -0.34
CA LEU A 131 6.34 10.22 -1.05
C LEU A 131 6.36 11.59 -0.39
N GLU A 132 6.11 12.64 -1.18
CA GLU A 132 6.15 14.04 -0.73
C GLU A 132 5.73 14.23 0.74
N PRO A 133 6.42 15.09 1.53
CA PRO A 133 6.15 15.31 2.95
C PRO A 133 4.70 15.70 3.27
N THR A 134 3.93 16.03 2.25
CA THR A 134 2.53 16.49 2.33
C THR A 134 1.50 15.41 2.00
N ARG A 135 1.91 14.23 1.52
CA ARG A 135 1.01 13.11 1.28
C ARG A 135 1.47 11.88 2.05
N ASP A 136 0.96 11.75 3.23
CA ASP A 136 0.92 10.52 3.97
C ASP A 136 0.14 9.48 3.13
N ASN A 137 0.73 8.32 2.86
CA ASN A 137 0.09 7.25 2.11
C ASN A 137 -1.21 6.79 2.78
N ASN A 138 -1.24 6.77 4.11
CA ASN A 138 -2.45 6.50 4.85
C ASN A 138 -3.56 7.52 4.51
N THR A 139 -3.23 8.76 4.23
CA THR A 139 -4.20 9.75 3.74
C THR A 139 -4.76 9.40 2.36
N ALA A 140 -3.96 8.91 1.45
CA ALA A 140 -4.43 8.48 0.12
C ALA A 140 -5.30 7.22 0.21
N VAL A 141 -4.90 6.24 1.02
CA VAL A 141 -5.69 5.03 1.33
C VAL A 141 -7.00 5.42 2.00
N ALA A 142 -6.95 6.26 3.04
CA ALA A 142 -8.13 6.73 3.76
C ALA A 142 -9.12 7.43 2.84
N GLY A 143 -8.66 8.30 1.95
CA GLY A 143 -9.53 8.98 0.98
C GLY A 143 -10.27 8.02 0.05
N ARG A 144 -9.60 6.98 -0.46
CA ARG A 144 -10.22 5.95 -1.31
C ARG A 144 -11.19 5.06 -0.53
N LEU A 145 -10.80 4.60 0.66
CA LEU A 145 -11.68 3.79 1.52
C LEU A 145 -12.89 4.60 1.99
N ARG A 146 -12.72 5.88 2.30
CA ARG A 146 -13.83 6.78 2.65
C ARG A 146 -14.86 6.86 1.53
N SER A 147 -14.42 7.15 0.30
CA SER A 147 -15.33 7.23 -0.85
C SER A 147 -16.05 5.90 -1.09
N LEU A 148 -15.34 4.77 -0.95
CA LEU A 148 -15.93 3.44 -1.06
C LEU A 148 -16.97 3.20 0.04
N THR A 149 -16.63 3.49 1.31
CA THR A 149 -17.53 3.32 2.46
C THR A 149 -18.78 4.19 2.29
N ALA A 150 -18.65 5.48 1.94
CA ALA A 150 -19.76 6.37 1.71
C ALA A 150 -20.71 5.83 0.62
N SER A 151 -20.18 5.33 -0.49
CA SER A 151 -20.99 4.77 -1.58
C SER A 151 -21.74 3.49 -1.18
N LEU A 152 -21.15 2.66 -0.33
CA LEU A 152 -21.72 1.37 0.09
C LEU A 152 -22.73 1.51 1.22
N THR A 153 -22.51 2.46 2.14
CA THR A 153 -23.40 2.67 3.28
C THR A 153 -24.52 3.68 3.00
N GLY A 154 -24.48 4.38 1.85
CA GLY A 154 -25.40 5.49 1.56
C GLY A 154 -25.19 6.68 2.50
N GLY A 155 -24.08 6.70 3.25
CA GLY A 155 -23.73 7.77 4.19
C GLY A 155 -23.19 9.01 3.47
N GLN A 156 -23.14 10.13 4.21
CA GLN A 156 -22.53 11.34 3.68
C GLN A 156 -21.00 11.22 3.71
N ASP A 157 -20.36 11.65 2.63
CA ASP A 157 -18.91 11.79 2.56
C ASP A 157 -18.50 13.11 3.25
N ASP A 158 -18.43 13.08 4.58
CA ASP A 158 -18.18 14.24 5.43
C ASP A 158 -16.88 14.14 6.25
N ALA A 159 -16.60 15.16 7.05
CA ALA A 159 -15.41 15.24 7.88
C ALA A 159 -15.40 14.18 9.01
N GLU A 160 -16.55 13.72 9.48
CA GLU A 160 -16.66 12.69 10.51
C GLU A 160 -16.27 11.32 9.96
N LEU A 161 -16.74 11.00 8.77
CA LEU A 161 -16.33 9.79 8.05
C LEU A 161 -14.83 9.81 7.75
N ASP A 162 -14.27 10.97 7.34
CA ASP A 162 -12.83 11.11 7.10
C ASP A 162 -12.01 10.77 8.34
N ILE A 163 -12.36 11.34 9.49
CA ILE A 163 -11.69 11.06 10.77
C ILE A 163 -11.85 9.58 11.14
N ALA A 164 -13.05 9.03 11.01
CA ALA A 164 -13.34 7.65 11.37
C ALA A 164 -12.50 6.66 10.54
N VAL A 165 -12.44 6.84 9.22
CA VAL A 165 -11.67 5.98 8.32
C VAL A 165 -10.15 6.11 8.57
N ARG A 166 -9.66 7.33 8.79
CA ARG A 166 -8.21 7.55 9.09
C ARG A 166 -7.79 6.90 10.40
N VAL A 167 -8.59 7.04 11.47
CA VAL A 167 -8.29 6.39 12.76
C VAL A 167 -8.37 4.88 12.62
N ALA A 168 -9.39 4.35 11.92
CA ALA A 168 -9.51 2.91 11.68
C ALA A 168 -8.29 2.36 10.92
N LEU A 169 -7.82 3.08 9.90
CA LEU A 169 -6.66 2.68 9.11
C LEU A 169 -5.37 2.64 9.95
N GLU A 170 -5.11 3.66 10.78
CA GLU A 170 -3.96 3.68 11.69
C GLU A 170 -4.00 2.53 12.71
N CYS A 171 -5.19 2.25 13.25
CA CYS A 171 -5.39 1.11 14.15
C CYS A 171 -5.11 -0.22 13.41
N ALA A 172 -5.64 -0.38 12.20
CA ALA A 172 -5.42 -1.56 11.38
C ALA A 172 -3.92 -1.77 11.09
N ASP A 173 -3.23 -0.72 10.63
CA ASP A 173 -1.79 -0.76 10.33
C ASP A 173 -0.97 -1.22 11.54
N SER A 174 -1.23 -0.62 12.71
CA SER A 174 -0.49 -0.94 13.93
C SER A 174 -0.74 -2.39 14.40
N VAL A 175 -1.99 -2.85 14.39
CA VAL A 175 -2.34 -4.21 14.86
C VAL A 175 -1.89 -5.27 13.86
N LEU A 176 -2.04 -5.02 12.55
CA LEU A 176 -1.60 -5.97 11.52
C LEU A 176 -0.07 -6.06 11.47
N LYS A 177 0.68 -4.96 11.65
CA LYS A 177 2.14 -5.02 11.82
C LYS A 177 2.54 -5.91 13.01
N LEU A 178 1.83 -5.78 14.12
CA LEU A 178 2.07 -6.65 15.28
C LEU A 178 1.74 -8.12 14.96
N ALA A 179 0.65 -8.38 14.22
CA ALA A 179 0.26 -9.74 13.85
C ALA A 179 1.33 -10.45 13.00
N PHE A 180 2.04 -9.72 12.16
CA PHE A 180 3.08 -10.24 11.27
C PHE A 180 4.52 -10.06 11.80
N ALA A 181 4.71 -9.57 13.03
CA ALA A 181 6.05 -9.29 13.55
C ALA A 181 6.89 -10.56 13.71
N ASP A 182 6.29 -11.64 14.25
CA ASP A 182 6.97 -12.88 14.57
C ASP A 182 6.50 -14.08 13.73
N ASP A 183 5.39 -13.93 12.99
CA ASP A 183 4.83 -14.98 12.13
C ASP A 183 4.60 -14.43 10.71
N PRO A 184 5.30 -14.93 9.70
CA PRO A 184 5.10 -14.49 8.31
C PRO A 184 3.68 -14.79 7.78
N ASN A 185 2.93 -15.68 8.42
CA ASN A 185 1.53 -15.95 8.10
C ASN A 185 0.56 -15.05 8.89
N GLY A 186 1.05 -14.32 9.89
CA GLY A 186 0.28 -13.49 10.80
C GLY A 186 -0.44 -14.30 11.91
N ASP A 187 -0.32 -13.85 13.16
CA ASP A 187 -1.06 -14.46 14.29
C ASP A 187 -2.57 -14.28 14.10
N PRO A 188 -3.35 -15.36 13.91
CA PRO A 188 -4.78 -15.27 13.63
C PRO A 188 -5.57 -14.62 14.79
N ARG A 189 -5.06 -14.65 16.01
CA ARG A 189 -5.70 -14.01 17.17
C ARG A 189 -5.58 -12.49 17.07
N LEU A 190 -4.42 -11.98 16.64
CA LEU A 190 -4.20 -10.53 16.43
C LEU A 190 -4.96 -10.02 15.22
N ILE A 191 -5.08 -10.81 14.16
CA ILE A 191 -5.91 -10.47 12.99
C ILE A 191 -7.38 -10.35 13.43
N ALA A 192 -7.90 -11.31 14.19
CA ALA A 192 -9.27 -11.25 14.73
C ALA A 192 -9.49 -10.07 15.69
N GLU A 193 -8.47 -9.71 16.50
CA GLU A 193 -8.53 -8.52 17.34
C GLU A 193 -8.54 -7.22 16.51
N CYS A 194 -7.81 -7.17 15.40
CA CYS A 194 -7.87 -6.05 14.46
C CYS A 194 -9.31 -5.81 14.00
N GLU A 195 -9.97 -6.83 13.48
CA GLU A 195 -11.37 -6.75 13.04
C GLU A 195 -12.31 -6.32 14.17
N ARG A 196 -12.11 -6.85 15.38
CA ARG A 196 -12.93 -6.51 16.55
C ARG A 196 -12.78 -5.03 16.93
N VAL A 197 -11.56 -4.50 16.94
CA VAL A 197 -11.28 -3.09 17.23
C VAL A 197 -11.90 -2.19 16.18
N LEU A 198 -11.70 -2.50 14.90
CA LEU A 198 -12.24 -1.72 13.79
C LEU A 198 -13.78 -1.69 13.81
N ASN A 199 -14.41 -2.85 13.97
CA ASN A 199 -15.87 -2.96 14.04
C ASN A 199 -16.44 -2.22 15.26
N GLY A 200 -15.80 -2.33 16.42
CA GLY A 200 -16.20 -1.60 17.63
C GLY A 200 -16.15 -0.09 17.43
N TYR A 201 -15.04 0.40 16.91
CA TYR A 201 -14.81 1.82 16.68
C TYR A 201 -15.77 2.40 15.62
N LEU A 202 -15.86 1.75 14.45
CA LEU A 202 -16.65 2.26 13.33
C LEU A 202 -18.17 2.18 13.60
N LYS A 203 -18.62 1.14 14.30
CA LYS A 203 -20.04 1.01 14.70
C LYS A 203 -20.53 2.18 15.56
N ASP A 204 -19.66 2.72 16.41
CA ASP A 204 -20.01 3.83 17.29
C ASP A 204 -19.96 5.20 16.58
N ARG A 205 -19.21 5.27 15.47
CA ARG A 205 -18.99 6.51 14.71
C ARG A 205 -19.88 6.69 13.50
N LEU A 206 -20.31 5.59 12.88
CA LEU A 206 -21.06 5.59 11.62
C LEU A 206 -22.50 5.07 11.83
N ARG A 207 -23.15 5.58 12.87
CA ARG A 207 -24.57 5.34 13.16
C ARG A 207 -25.49 6.24 12.37
#